data_7cb833030e3ecfa96de63066da1444d9
#
_entry.id   7cb833030e3ecfa96de63066da1444d9
#
_cell.length_a   1.000
_cell.length_b   1.000
_cell.length_c   1.000
_cell.angle_alpha   90.00
_cell.angle_beta   90.00
_cell.angle_gamma   90.00
#
_symmetry.space_group_name_H-M   'P 1'
#
loop_
_entity.id
_entity.type
_entity.pdbx_description
1 polymer ?
#
loop_
_entity_poly.entity_id
_entity_poly.type
_entity_poly.pdbx_seq_one_letter_code
_entity_poly.pdbx_strand_id
1 'polypeptide(L)'
;MYKILKTDGRAKRAEFTTVHGTVQTPVFMNVGTVAAIKGAVATTDLQEIGTQIELSNTYHLHVRPGDKLIKELGGLHKFMNWNKPILTDSGGFQVFSLAGLRKIKEEGVTFQSHIDGHKIFMGPEESMQIQSNLGSTIAMAFDECAPAKADRKYIINSVERTTRWLERCKKEMNRLNGLEDTINKNQLLFGINQGGIYADIRIEQAKAIADMDLDGYAIGGLAVGESHEEMYRIIESVEPHLPKDKPIYLMGVGTPANILEAVERGVDFFDCVYPSRNGRHGHVYTNAGKLNLFNAKYETDSRPIEEGCECPACKYHSRAYIRHLLKAKEMLGMRLCVLHNLYFYNTMMEEIRDAIEAGNYAEYKAKKLEGFKENDKK
;
A
#
# COMPACT_ATOMS: atom_id res chain seq x y z
N MET A 1 -5.05 -8.49 16.50
CA MET A 1 -4.92 -9.98 16.45
C MET A 1 -5.19 -10.44 15.03
N TYR A 2 -4.33 -11.31 14.47
CA TYR A 2 -4.52 -11.91 13.14
C TYR A 2 -5.07 -13.33 13.29
N LYS A 3 -6.14 -13.65 12.55
CA LYS A 3 -6.82 -14.95 12.63
C LYS A 3 -7.13 -15.46 11.23
N ILE A 4 -6.49 -16.54 10.82
CA ILE A 4 -6.78 -17.22 9.56
C ILE A 4 -8.13 -17.96 9.71
N LEU A 5 -9.05 -17.72 8.78
CA LEU A 5 -10.38 -18.34 8.73
C LEU A 5 -10.40 -19.53 7.77
N LYS A 6 -9.72 -19.37 6.60
CA LYS A 6 -9.67 -20.38 5.55
C LYS A 6 -8.36 -20.25 4.77
N THR A 7 -7.91 -21.35 4.21
CA THR A 7 -6.79 -21.39 3.25
C THR A 7 -7.18 -22.16 2.00
N ASP A 8 -6.63 -21.74 0.86
CA ASP A 8 -6.67 -22.46 -0.40
C ASP A 8 -5.26 -22.44 -1.00
N GLY A 9 -4.54 -23.55 -0.89
CA GLY A 9 -3.10 -23.57 -1.08
C GLY A 9 -2.38 -22.67 -0.05
N ARG A 10 -1.60 -21.68 -0.54
CA ARG A 10 -0.98 -20.67 0.32
C ARG A 10 -1.86 -19.42 0.48
N ALA A 11 -2.88 -19.24 -0.35
CA ALA A 11 -3.80 -18.12 -0.24
C ALA A 11 -4.58 -18.21 1.08
N LYS A 12 -4.72 -17.10 1.78
CA LYS A 12 -5.31 -17.02 3.12
C LYS A 12 -6.48 -16.05 3.15
N ARG A 13 -7.62 -16.50 3.67
CA ARG A 13 -8.74 -15.68 4.09
C ARG A 13 -8.61 -15.48 5.59
N ALA A 14 -8.41 -14.24 6.04
CA ALA A 14 -8.17 -13.97 7.46
C ALA A 14 -8.82 -12.66 7.93
N GLU A 15 -8.83 -12.45 9.25
CA GLU A 15 -9.23 -11.24 9.93
C GLU A 15 -8.05 -10.65 10.69
N PHE A 16 -7.85 -9.35 10.54
CA PHE A 16 -6.87 -8.60 11.32
C PHE A 16 -7.58 -7.56 12.18
N THR A 17 -7.72 -7.85 13.46
CA THR A 17 -8.43 -6.99 14.42
C THR A 17 -7.49 -5.95 15.02
N THR A 18 -7.89 -4.69 14.95
CA THR A 18 -7.18 -3.53 15.46
C THR A 18 -8.09 -2.68 16.37
N VAL A 19 -7.53 -1.66 16.99
CA VAL A 19 -8.32 -0.69 17.81
C VAL A 19 -9.29 0.17 16.98
N HIS A 20 -9.07 0.26 15.66
CA HIS A 20 -9.93 1.01 14.72
C HIS A 20 -10.83 0.11 13.87
N GLY A 21 -11.00 -1.14 14.26
CA GLY A 21 -11.84 -2.11 13.56
C GLY A 21 -11.07 -3.30 12.99
N THR A 22 -11.83 -4.23 12.42
CA THR A 22 -11.30 -5.46 11.83
C THR A 22 -11.17 -5.31 10.32
N VAL A 23 -10.00 -5.68 9.80
CA VAL A 23 -9.71 -5.74 8.36
C VAL A 23 -9.86 -7.17 7.88
N GLN A 24 -10.64 -7.37 6.83
CA GLN A 24 -10.77 -8.66 6.15
C GLN A 24 -9.67 -8.79 5.11
N THR A 25 -8.82 -9.80 5.21
CA THR A 25 -7.71 -10.02 4.28
C THR A 25 -7.97 -11.20 3.34
N PRO A 26 -7.40 -11.22 2.13
CA PRO A 26 -6.52 -10.20 1.54
C PRO A 26 -7.20 -8.84 1.32
N VAL A 27 -6.43 -7.75 1.41
CA VAL A 27 -6.95 -6.39 1.33
C VAL A 27 -6.04 -5.47 0.53
N PHE A 28 -6.63 -4.52 -0.20
CA PHE A 28 -5.93 -3.42 -0.84
C PHE A 28 -6.12 -2.13 -0.03
N MET A 29 -5.02 -1.49 0.34
CA MET A 29 -5.01 -0.21 1.05
C MET A 29 -5.04 0.94 0.04
N ASN A 30 -6.09 1.76 0.08
CA ASN A 30 -6.17 2.92 -0.80
C ASN A 30 -5.20 4.02 -0.32
N VAL A 31 -4.35 4.51 -1.24
CA VAL A 31 -3.23 5.40 -0.87
C VAL A 31 -3.66 6.87 -0.84
N GLY A 32 -3.76 7.41 0.37
CA GLY A 32 -4.03 8.81 0.67
C GLY A 32 -2.77 9.58 1.07
N THR A 33 -1.95 9.97 0.12
CA THR A 33 -0.59 10.53 0.32
C THR A 33 -0.51 11.64 1.38
N VAL A 34 -1.48 12.55 1.39
CA VAL A 34 -1.52 13.72 2.30
C VAL A 34 -2.87 13.85 2.99
N ALA A 35 -3.31 12.78 3.66
CA ALA A 35 -4.63 12.66 4.27
C ALA A 35 -5.79 12.80 3.25
N ALA A 36 -5.52 12.46 1.99
CA ALA A 36 -6.51 12.45 0.91
C ALA A 36 -6.02 11.65 -0.28
N ILE A 37 -6.93 10.98 -0.98
CA ILE A 37 -6.60 10.31 -2.24
C ILE A 37 -6.46 11.37 -3.34
N LYS A 38 -5.33 11.36 -4.04
CA LYS A 38 -5.13 12.22 -5.22
C LYS A 38 -6.17 11.92 -6.29
N GLY A 39 -6.96 12.92 -6.67
CA GLY A 39 -8.11 12.78 -7.58
C GLY A 39 -9.41 13.23 -6.93
N ALA A 40 -9.32 14.05 -5.87
CA ALA A 40 -10.46 14.66 -5.18
C ALA A 40 -11.46 13.62 -4.60
N VAL A 41 -10.95 12.54 -4.03
CA VAL A 41 -11.74 11.51 -3.34
C VAL A 41 -11.71 11.76 -1.85
N ALA A 42 -12.89 11.96 -1.27
CA ALA A 42 -13.07 12.21 0.15
C ALA A 42 -13.18 10.90 0.97
N THR A 43 -13.08 11.00 2.29
CA THR A 43 -13.28 9.86 3.20
C THR A 43 -14.69 9.27 3.11
N THR A 44 -15.70 10.10 2.85
CA THR A 44 -17.08 9.65 2.57
C THR A 44 -17.17 8.79 1.32
N ASP A 45 -16.44 9.15 0.26
CA ASP A 45 -16.35 8.34 -0.95
C ASP A 45 -15.69 6.98 -0.65
N LEU A 46 -14.61 6.98 0.16
CA LEU A 46 -13.93 5.75 0.57
C LEU A 46 -14.84 4.82 1.39
N GLN A 47 -15.72 5.38 2.22
CA GLN A 47 -16.73 4.61 2.94
C GLN A 47 -17.75 3.99 1.99
N GLU A 48 -18.24 4.76 1.02
CA GLU A 48 -19.22 4.32 0.01
C GLU A 48 -18.69 3.19 -0.87
N ILE A 49 -17.40 3.24 -1.25
CA ILE A 49 -16.78 2.19 -2.08
C ILE A 49 -16.19 1.03 -1.27
N GLY A 50 -16.52 0.91 0.01
CA GLY A 50 -16.15 -0.25 0.83
C GLY A 50 -14.68 -0.32 1.26
N THR A 51 -13.94 0.80 1.26
CA THR A 51 -12.55 0.83 1.75
C THR A 51 -12.47 0.39 3.20
N GLN A 52 -11.62 -0.58 3.51
CA GLN A 52 -11.44 -1.12 4.85
C GLN A 52 -10.27 -0.46 5.59
N ILE A 53 -9.22 -0.11 4.89
CA ILE A 53 -7.99 0.47 5.44
C ILE A 53 -7.40 1.45 4.43
N GLU A 54 -6.91 2.58 4.93
CA GLU A 54 -6.24 3.61 4.14
C GLU A 54 -4.74 3.62 4.45
N LEU A 55 -3.91 3.97 3.47
CA LEU A 55 -2.48 4.19 3.67
C LEU A 55 -2.16 5.68 3.50
N SER A 56 -1.55 6.28 4.53
CA SER A 56 -1.05 7.66 4.52
C SER A 56 0.48 7.72 4.55
N ASN A 57 1.07 8.73 3.90
CA ASN A 57 2.52 8.84 3.80
C ASN A 57 3.13 9.72 4.90
N THR A 58 3.94 9.12 5.75
CA THR A 58 4.62 9.75 6.89
C THR A 58 5.44 10.95 6.50
N TYR A 59 6.32 10.82 5.51
CA TYR A 59 7.17 11.92 5.05
C TYR A 59 6.36 13.13 4.57
N HIS A 60 5.36 12.90 3.73
CA HIS A 60 4.55 13.98 3.18
C HIS A 60 3.77 14.73 4.25
N LEU A 61 3.20 14.01 5.22
CA LEU A 61 2.46 14.60 6.34
C LEU A 61 3.36 15.30 7.36
N HIS A 62 4.59 14.81 7.56
CA HIS A 62 5.59 15.47 8.37
C HIS A 62 6.01 16.83 7.80
N VAL A 63 6.26 16.87 6.47
CA VAL A 63 6.68 18.11 5.81
C VAL A 63 5.50 19.09 5.67
N ARG A 64 4.28 18.60 5.44
CA ARG A 64 3.07 19.41 5.32
C ARG A 64 1.81 18.61 5.61
N PRO A 65 0.98 19.01 6.58
CA PRO A 65 1.03 20.28 7.37
C PRO A 65 1.98 20.22 8.56
N GLY A 66 2.57 19.07 8.88
CA GLY A 66 3.38 18.80 10.05
C GLY A 66 2.67 17.84 11.02
N ASP A 67 3.39 16.79 11.44
CA ASP A 67 2.86 15.77 12.34
C ASP A 67 2.46 16.30 13.71
N LYS A 68 3.17 17.33 14.22
CA LYS A 68 2.84 17.99 15.50
C LYS A 68 1.48 18.69 15.43
N LEU A 69 1.19 19.40 14.34
CA LEU A 69 -0.12 20.01 14.12
C LEU A 69 -1.22 18.96 14.07
N ILE A 70 -0.97 17.84 13.37
CA ILE A 70 -1.94 16.73 13.31
C ILE A 70 -2.17 16.13 14.70
N LYS A 71 -1.13 16.00 15.52
CA LYS A 71 -1.25 15.57 16.93
C LYS A 71 -2.14 16.52 17.73
N GLU A 72 -1.92 17.83 17.64
CA GLU A 72 -2.73 18.86 18.32
C GLU A 72 -4.20 18.79 17.91
N LEU A 73 -4.50 18.41 16.68
CA LEU A 73 -5.86 18.20 16.16
C LEU A 73 -6.45 16.83 16.48
N GLY A 74 -5.76 16.00 17.27
CA GLY A 74 -6.25 14.71 17.77
C GLY A 74 -5.90 13.51 16.89
N GLY A 75 -4.86 13.62 16.06
CA GLY A 75 -4.36 12.56 15.19
C GLY A 75 -5.05 12.51 13.82
N LEU A 76 -4.49 11.67 12.95
CA LEU A 76 -4.87 11.61 11.54
C LEU A 76 -6.32 11.16 11.34
N HIS A 77 -6.80 10.20 12.11
CA HIS A 77 -8.19 9.74 12.07
C HIS A 77 -9.19 10.89 12.27
N LYS A 78 -8.95 11.72 13.28
CA LYS A 78 -9.79 12.87 13.57
C LYS A 78 -9.62 13.99 12.54
N PHE A 79 -8.38 14.24 12.13
CA PHE A 79 -8.04 15.27 11.16
C PHE A 79 -8.73 15.06 9.80
N MET A 80 -8.79 13.84 9.29
CA MET A 80 -9.42 13.52 8.01
C MET A 80 -10.84 12.94 8.13
N ASN A 81 -11.39 12.86 9.35
CA ASN A 81 -12.69 12.24 9.62
C ASN A 81 -12.80 10.80 9.06
N TRP A 82 -11.83 9.98 9.43
CA TRP A 82 -11.76 8.57 9.04
C TRP A 82 -11.75 7.69 10.29
N ASN A 83 -12.69 6.75 10.40
CA ASN A 83 -12.88 5.94 11.61
C ASN A 83 -12.43 4.47 11.46
N LYS A 84 -11.84 4.10 10.33
CA LYS A 84 -11.31 2.77 10.07
C LYS A 84 -9.77 2.77 10.16
N PRO A 85 -9.12 1.60 10.10
CA PRO A 85 -7.67 1.52 10.20
C PRO A 85 -6.92 2.40 9.18
N ILE A 86 -5.80 2.95 9.62
CA ILE A 86 -4.82 3.66 8.78
C ILE A 86 -3.46 2.99 9.00
N LEU A 87 -2.78 2.67 7.90
CA LEU A 87 -1.36 2.34 7.92
C LEU A 87 -0.57 3.58 7.50
N THR A 88 0.47 3.93 8.25
CA THR A 88 1.45 4.93 7.82
C THR A 88 2.72 4.23 7.35
N ASP A 89 3.24 4.62 6.18
CA ASP A 89 4.53 4.15 5.70
C ASP A 89 5.68 4.64 6.60
N SER A 90 6.88 4.09 6.41
CA SER A 90 8.06 4.49 7.20
C SER A 90 8.58 5.89 6.88
N GLY A 91 8.22 6.46 5.71
CA GLY A 91 8.86 7.61 5.11
C GLY A 91 10.19 7.28 4.39
N GLY A 92 10.73 6.08 4.58
CA GLY A 92 12.01 5.66 4.01
C GLY A 92 12.03 5.71 2.48
N PHE A 93 11.05 5.14 1.80
CA PHE A 93 11.00 5.15 0.34
C PHE A 93 11.02 6.56 -0.25
N GLN A 94 10.28 7.52 0.33
CA GLN A 94 10.25 8.91 -0.13
C GLN A 94 11.61 9.60 0.08
N VAL A 95 12.26 9.34 1.21
CA VAL A 95 13.63 9.81 1.49
C VAL A 95 14.61 9.29 0.42
N PHE A 96 14.45 8.02 0.02
CA PHE A 96 15.33 7.40 -0.98
C PHE A 96 14.98 7.77 -2.42
N SER A 97 13.72 7.99 -2.75
CA SER A 97 13.25 8.28 -4.13
C SER A 97 13.24 9.76 -4.50
N LEU A 98 12.98 10.65 -3.55
CA LEU A 98 12.81 12.09 -3.80
C LEU A 98 14.05 12.92 -3.51
N ALA A 99 14.97 12.42 -2.70
CA ALA A 99 16.17 13.16 -2.31
C ALA A 99 17.31 12.96 -3.32
N GLY A 100 17.60 13.97 -4.12
CA GLY A 100 18.74 13.99 -5.04
C GLY A 100 20.10 13.92 -4.33
N LEU A 101 20.23 14.52 -3.15
CA LEU A 101 21.41 14.49 -2.27
C LEU A 101 20.97 13.97 -0.89
N ARG A 102 21.40 12.76 -0.55
CA ARG A 102 21.17 12.16 0.75
C ARG A 102 22.45 11.64 1.35
N LYS A 103 22.57 11.73 2.67
CA LYS A 103 23.67 11.15 3.43
C LYS A 103 23.12 10.12 4.41
N ILE A 104 23.41 8.86 4.14
CA ILE A 104 23.00 7.72 4.96
C ILE A 104 24.09 7.44 5.98
N LYS A 105 23.71 7.31 7.23
CA LYS A 105 24.57 6.90 8.35
C LYS A 105 23.84 5.87 9.21
N GLU A 106 24.50 5.33 10.20
CA GLU A 106 23.88 4.41 11.15
C GLU A 106 22.77 5.07 11.97
N GLU A 107 22.91 6.36 12.29
CA GLU A 107 21.93 7.12 13.04
C GLU A 107 20.62 7.34 12.25
N GLY A 108 20.72 7.51 10.93
CA GLY A 108 19.61 7.82 10.05
C GLY A 108 20.06 8.49 8.76
N VAL A 109 19.15 9.20 8.11
CA VAL A 109 19.35 9.84 6.80
C VAL A 109 19.12 11.34 6.90
N THR A 110 20.10 12.12 6.42
CA THR A 110 19.93 13.56 6.22
C THR A 110 19.68 13.83 4.74
N PHE A 111 18.64 14.61 4.43
CA PHE A 111 18.23 14.93 3.07
C PHE A 111 17.56 16.31 3.00
N GLN A 112 17.17 16.75 1.79
CA GLN A 112 16.51 18.03 1.60
C GLN A 112 15.02 17.83 1.31
N SER A 113 14.18 18.69 1.92
CA SER A 113 12.75 18.76 1.62
C SER A 113 12.53 19.07 0.13
N HIS A 114 11.61 18.35 -0.50
CA HIS A 114 11.23 18.60 -1.88
C HIS A 114 10.34 19.85 -2.04
N ILE A 115 9.89 20.46 -0.95
CA ILE A 115 9.01 21.63 -0.97
C ILE A 115 9.83 22.93 -1.00
N ASP A 116 10.81 23.05 -0.11
CA ASP A 116 11.54 24.29 0.15
C ASP A 116 13.06 24.10 0.31
N GLY A 117 13.54 22.86 0.19
CA GLY A 117 14.96 22.53 0.23
C GLY A 117 15.61 22.55 1.62
N HIS A 118 14.85 22.80 2.71
CA HIS A 118 15.45 22.75 4.03
C HIS A 118 15.94 21.33 4.37
N LYS A 119 16.96 21.23 5.24
CA LYS A 119 17.53 19.95 5.65
C LYS A 119 16.62 19.27 6.67
N ILE A 120 16.33 18.01 6.43
CA ILE A 120 15.58 17.12 7.31
C ILE A 120 16.50 15.96 7.70
N PHE A 121 16.48 15.60 8.98
CA PHE A 121 17.02 14.35 9.47
C PHE A 121 15.86 13.41 9.79
N MET A 122 15.97 12.16 9.38
CA MET A 122 15.02 11.11 9.69
C MET A 122 15.75 9.80 9.96
N GLY A 123 15.53 9.23 11.10
CA GLY A 123 15.99 7.92 11.51
C GLY A 123 14.86 7.11 12.11
N PRO A 124 15.16 5.95 12.68
CA PRO A 124 14.17 5.09 13.32
C PRO A 124 13.33 5.82 14.36
N GLU A 125 13.96 6.55 15.28
CA GLU A 125 13.25 7.24 16.37
C GLU A 125 12.39 8.38 15.84
N GLU A 126 12.88 9.18 14.89
CA GLU A 126 12.12 10.28 14.27
C GLU A 126 10.92 9.74 13.50
N SER A 127 11.10 8.66 12.72
CA SER A 127 10.01 8.04 11.98
C SER A 127 8.92 7.52 12.92
N MET A 128 9.29 6.84 13.99
CA MET A 128 8.32 6.36 14.99
C MET A 128 7.64 7.51 15.71
N GLN A 129 8.36 8.58 16.06
CA GLN A 129 7.77 9.77 16.70
C GLN A 129 6.75 10.45 15.79
N ILE A 130 7.06 10.59 14.49
CA ILE A 130 6.14 11.17 13.51
C ILE A 130 4.88 10.31 13.39
N GLN A 131 5.01 9.00 13.23
CA GLN A 131 3.88 8.08 13.11
C GLN A 131 3.05 8.02 14.40
N SER A 132 3.67 8.13 15.57
CA SER A 132 2.98 8.26 16.85
C SER A 132 2.17 9.57 16.95
N ASN A 133 2.72 10.68 16.48
CA ASN A 133 2.01 11.97 16.41
C ASN A 133 0.83 11.90 15.42
N LEU A 134 0.97 11.20 14.30
CA LEU A 134 -0.12 10.94 13.37
C LEU A 134 -1.20 10.03 13.97
N GLY A 135 -0.84 9.17 14.92
CA GLY A 135 -1.76 8.26 15.61
C GLY A 135 -2.33 7.16 14.73
N SER A 136 -1.58 6.71 13.71
CA SER A 136 -2.02 5.64 12.82
C SER A 136 -2.27 4.33 13.57
N THR A 137 -3.02 3.43 12.95
CA THR A 137 -3.30 2.10 13.50
C THR A 137 -2.08 1.21 13.41
N ILE A 138 -1.42 1.24 12.24
CA ILE A 138 -0.23 0.45 11.91
C ILE A 138 0.86 1.42 11.47
N ALA A 139 2.03 1.30 12.08
CA ALA A 139 3.24 2.01 11.67
C ALA A 139 4.21 1.04 11.01
N MET A 140 4.85 1.48 9.92
CA MET A 140 5.94 0.75 9.29
C MET A 140 7.27 1.13 9.94
N ALA A 141 8.13 0.13 10.18
CA ALA A 141 9.48 0.40 10.65
C ALA A 141 10.28 1.16 9.60
N PHE A 142 11.16 2.07 10.06
CA PHE A 142 12.05 2.80 9.16
C PHE A 142 13.10 1.87 8.56
N ASP A 143 13.21 1.89 7.23
CA ASP A 143 14.05 0.97 6.46
C ASP A 143 14.89 1.71 5.41
N GLU A 144 15.91 1.03 4.90
CA GLU A 144 16.65 1.49 3.74
C GLU A 144 16.20 0.73 2.48
N CYS A 145 15.45 1.40 1.62
CA CYS A 145 15.12 0.88 0.29
C CYS A 145 16.32 1.07 -0.65
N ALA A 146 17.14 0.03 -0.79
CA ALA A 146 18.32 0.06 -1.65
C ALA A 146 17.92 0.20 -3.14
N PRO A 147 18.76 0.87 -3.98
CA PRO A 147 18.52 0.94 -5.42
C PRO A 147 18.45 -0.46 -6.04
N ALA A 148 17.54 -0.66 -7.02
CA ALA A 148 17.35 -1.96 -7.68
C ALA A 148 18.61 -2.56 -8.32
N LYS A 149 19.54 -1.70 -8.75
CA LYS A 149 20.83 -2.09 -9.39
C LYS A 149 22.02 -1.99 -8.43
N ALA A 150 21.79 -1.92 -7.13
CA ALA A 150 22.89 -1.91 -6.16
C ALA A 150 23.65 -3.25 -6.18
N ASP A 151 24.96 -3.18 -5.96
CA ASP A 151 25.77 -4.37 -5.87
C ASP A 151 25.45 -5.18 -4.58
N ARG A 152 25.81 -6.46 -4.60
CA ARG A 152 25.50 -7.38 -3.50
C ARG A 152 26.06 -6.91 -2.14
N LYS A 153 27.25 -6.32 -2.13
CA LYS A 153 27.90 -5.83 -0.89
C LYS A 153 27.10 -4.66 -0.30
N TYR A 154 26.65 -3.75 -1.15
CA TYR A 154 25.77 -2.65 -0.69
C TYR A 154 24.46 -3.20 -0.12
N ILE A 155 23.84 -4.17 -0.81
CA ILE A 155 22.60 -4.80 -0.33
C ILE A 155 22.78 -5.44 1.04
N ILE A 156 23.87 -6.19 1.27
CA ILE A 156 24.15 -6.79 2.59
C ILE A 156 24.22 -5.71 3.68
N ASN A 157 25.02 -4.67 3.46
CA ASN A 157 25.17 -3.57 4.43
C ASN A 157 23.85 -2.84 4.70
N SER A 158 23.04 -2.64 3.66
CA SER A 158 21.73 -1.99 3.76
C SER A 158 20.73 -2.83 4.56
N VAL A 159 20.72 -4.14 4.33
CA VAL A 159 19.85 -5.10 5.04
C VAL A 159 20.23 -5.21 6.50
N GLU A 160 21.52 -5.31 6.81
CA GLU A 160 22.01 -5.32 8.20
C GLU A 160 21.64 -4.03 8.95
N ARG A 161 21.76 -2.87 8.28
CA ARG A 161 21.34 -1.58 8.85
C ARG A 161 19.84 -1.53 9.07
N THR A 162 19.05 -1.97 8.10
CA THR A 162 17.59 -2.05 8.21
C THR A 162 17.17 -2.92 9.39
N THR A 163 17.85 -4.02 9.63
CA THR A 163 17.58 -4.92 10.78
C THR A 163 17.88 -4.22 12.11
N ARG A 164 19.02 -3.54 12.24
CA ARG A 164 19.33 -2.73 13.45
C ARG A 164 18.36 -1.56 13.64
N TRP A 165 17.95 -0.92 12.56
CA TRP A 165 16.94 0.14 12.60
C TRP A 165 15.58 -0.37 13.06
N LEU A 166 15.20 -1.60 12.68
CA LEU A 166 13.96 -2.21 13.15
C LEU A 166 13.97 -2.43 14.68
N GLU A 167 15.08 -2.87 15.26
CA GLU A 167 15.22 -2.98 16.71
C GLU A 167 15.02 -1.63 17.42
N ARG A 168 15.60 -0.56 16.86
CA ARG A 168 15.43 0.81 17.35
C ARG A 168 13.98 1.28 17.22
N CYS A 169 13.34 1.02 16.07
CA CYS A 169 11.92 1.32 15.87
C CYS A 169 11.02 0.63 16.91
N LYS A 170 11.24 -0.67 17.16
CA LYS A 170 10.48 -1.43 18.16
C LYS A 170 10.65 -0.85 19.57
N LYS A 171 11.89 -0.54 19.96
CA LYS A 171 12.18 0.08 21.26
C LYS A 171 11.49 1.44 21.39
N GLU A 172 11.59 2.29 20.37
CA GLU A 172 11.00 3.62 20.40
C GLU A 172 9.47 3.57 20.38
N MET A 173 8.86 2.69 19.59
CA MET A 173 7.40 2.50 19.61
C MET A 173 6.90 2.10 21.01
N ASN A 174 7.57 1.13 21.66
CA ASN A 174 7.19 0.71 23.00
C ASN A 174 7.27 1.87 24.00
N ARG A 175 8.31 2.72 23.88
CA ARG A 175 8.44 3.93 24.71
C ARG A 175 7.28 4.91 24.46
N LEU A 176 7.00 5.18 23.18
CA LEU A 176 5.95 6.12 22.77
C LEU A 176 4.55 5.64 23.19
N ASN A 177 4.24 4.37 23.00
CA ASN A 177 2.95 3.77 23.38
C ASN A 177 2.70 3.84 24.90
N GLY A 178 3.77 3.98 25.72
CA GLY A 178 3.67 4.18 27.17
C GLY A 178 3.44 5.61 27.62
N LEU A 179 3.52 6.62 26.75
CA LEU A 179 3.35 8.03 27.14
C LEU A 179 1.86 8.38 27.32
N GLU A 180 1.57 9.33 28.21
CA GLU A 180 0.19 9.75 28.50
C GLU A 180 -0.46 10.47 27.31
N ASP A 181 0.31 11.29 26.60
CA ASP A 181 -0.15 12.14 25.49
C ASP A 181 -0.10 11.48 24.12
N THR A 182 0.15 10.17 24.05
CA THR A 182 0.14 9.40 22.81
C THR A 182 -1.28 9.24 22.29
N ILE A 183 -1.50 9.58 21.02
CA ILE A 183 -2.81 9.51 20.35
C ILE A 183 -3.33 8.07 20.31
N ASN A 184 -2.50 7.13 19.88
CA ASN A 184 -2.85 5.70 19.81
C ASN A 184 -1.81 4.87 20.58
N LYS A 185 -2.14 4.50 21.82
CA LYS A 185 -1.26 3.69 22.69
C LYS A 185 -1.17 2.23 22.28
N ASN A 186 -1.99 1.80 21.31
CA ASN A 186 -2.01 0.45 20.77
C ASN A 186 -1.60 0.46 19.29
N GLN A 187 -0.71 1.38 18.90
CA GLN A 187 -0.18 1.42 17.56
C GLN A 187 0.66 0.16 17.29
N LEU A 188 0.37 -0.52 16.17
CA LEU A 188 1.01 -1.75 15.76
C LEU A 188 2.24 -1.47 14.91
N LEU A 189 3.26 -2.37 14.96
CA LEU A 189 4.50 -2.24 14.20
C LEU A 189 4.64 -3.37 13.18
N PHE A 190 4.81 -3.01 11.91
CA PHE A 190 5.20 -3.93 10.85
C PHE A 190 6.68 -3.74 10.50
N GLY A 191 7.45 -4.84 10.51
CA GLY A 191 8.83 -4.86 10.03
C GLY A 191 8.90 -5.07 8.52
N ILE A 192 10.02 -4.66 7.91
CA ILE A 192 10.20 -4.73 6.46
C ILE A 192 11.37 -5.64 6.11
N ASN A 193 11.09 -6.68 5.31
CA ASN A 193 12.09 -7.50 4.67
C ASN A 193 12.63 -6.79 3.42
N GLN A 194 13.95 -6.60 3.37
CA GLN A 194 14.70 -6.04 2.27
C GLN A 194 15.73 -7.04 1.73
N GLY A 195 16.41 -6.76 0.62
CA GLY A 195 17.45 -7.63 0.07
C GLY A 195 17.50 -7.68 -1.47
N GLY A 196 16.80 -6.76 -2.17
CA GLY A 196 16.75 -6.74 -3.63
C GLY A 196 16.22 -8.07 -4.18
N ILE A 197 16.87 -8.60 -5.21
CA ILE A 197 16.52 -9.88 -5.84
C ILE A 197 17.34 -11.07 -5.31
N TYR A 198 18.10 -10.89 -4.22
CA TYR A 198 18.95 -11.91 -3.62
C TYR A 198 18.18 -12.72 -2.57
N ALA A 199 17.69 -13.89 -2.97
CA ALA A 199 16.85 -14.74 -2.12
C ALA A 199 17.54 -15.15 -0.80
N ASP A 200 18.83 -15.49 -0.84
CA ASP A 200 19.59 -15.88 0.34
C ASP A 200 19.69 -14.75 1.38
N ILE A 201 19.94 -13.50 0.95
CA ILE A 201 19.98 -12.34 1.83
C ILE A 201 18.60 -12.09 2.45
N ARG A 202 17.55 -12.18 1.64
CA ARG A 202 16.17 -12.00 2.11
C ARG A 202 15.73 -13.08 3.11
N ILE A 203 16.10 -14.34 2.86
CA ILE A 203 15.80 -15.46 3.76
C ILE A 203 16.46 -15.25 5.13
N GLU A 204 17.73 -14.88 5.15
CA GLU A 204 18.45 -14.65 6.42
C GLU A 204 17.83 -13.46 7.19
N GLN A 205 17.49 -12.37 6.51
CA GLN A 205 16.81 -11.26 7.16
C GLN A 205 15.40 -11.62 7.59
N ALA A 206 14.65 -12.40 6.80
CA ALA A 206 13.29 -12.82 7.16
C ALA A 206 13.30 -13.60 8.50
N LYS A 207 14.27 -14.50 8.69
CA LYS A 207 14.47 -15.20 9.96
C LYS A 207 14.81 -14.23 11.10
N ALA A 208 15.74 -13.29 10.86
CA ALA A 208 16.15 -12.32 11.89
C ALA A 208 15.00 -11.42 12.33
N ILE A 209 14.15 -10.94 11.40
CA ILE A 209 13.01 -10.10 11.77
C ILE A 209 11.84 -10.91 12.36
N ALA A 210 11.69 -12.19 11.99
CA ALA A 210 10.70 -13.09 12.58
C ALA A 210 10.93 -13.28 14.09
N ASP A 211 12.20 -13.39 14.51
CA ASP A 211 12.57 -13.53 15.92
C ASP A 211 12.26 -12.27 16.77
N MET A 212 11.95 -11.15 16.13
CA MET A 212 11.62 -9.91 16.84
C MET A 212 10.15 -9.84 17.31
N ASP A 213 9.30 -10.80 16.97
CA ASP A 213 7.88 -10.85 17.33
C ASP A 213 7.16 -9.50 17.11
N LEU A 214 6.88 -9.21 15.86
CA LEU A 214 6.19 -8.01 15.42
C LEU A 214 4.70 -8.29 15.16
N ASP A 215 3.91 -7.21 14.96
CA ASP A 215 2.47 -7.34 14.67
C ASP A 215 2.18 -7.78 13.23
N GLY A 216 3.14 -7.58 12.32
CA GLY A 216 3.09 -7.99 10.92
C GLY A 216 4.42 -7.80 10.22
N TYR A 217 4.53 -8.33 9.00
CA TYR A 217 5.76 -8.34 8.22
C TYR A 217 5.49 -7.89 6.79
N ALA A 218 6.34 -7.00 6.29
CA ALA A 218 6.26 -6.55 4.91
C ALA A 218 7.42 -7.06 4.07
N ILE A 219 7.19 -7.25 2.78
CA ILE A 219 8.20 -7.49 1.77
C ILE A 219 8.35 -6.19 0.98
N GLY A 220 9.45 -5.48 1.19
CA GLY A 220 9.75 -4.22 0.53
C GLY A 220 10.80 -4.34 -0.56
N GLY A 221 11.06 -3.24 -1.28
CA GLY A 221 12.10 -3.16 -2.30
C GLY A 221 11.90 -4.08 -3.51
N LEU A 222 10.65 -4.39 -3.83
CA LEU A 222 10.21 -5.04 -5.07
C LEU A 222 9.35 -4.07 -5.90
N ALA A 223 9.02 -4.45 -7.15
CA ALA A 223 8.37 -3.58 -8.13
C ALA A 223 9.15 -2.28 -8.43
N VAL A 224 10.48 -2.36 -8.39
CA VAL A 224 11.41 -1.23 -8.62
C VAL A 224 12.30 -1.43 -9.85
N GLY A 225 11.97 -2.41 -10.72
CA GLY A 225 12.64 -2.64 -12.00
C GLY A 225 13.05 -4.09 -12.30
N GLU A 226 12.77 -5.03 -11.40
CA GLU A 226 12.87 -6.47 -11.66
C GLU A 226 11.70 -6.97 -12.50
N SER A 227 11.82 -8.18 -13.07
CA SER A 227 10.71 -8.84 -13.77
C SER A 227 9.64 -9.33 -12.78
N HIS A 228 8.43 -9.57 -13.27
CA HIS A 228 7.35 -10.13 -12.44
C HIS A 228 7.73 -11.53 -11.92
N GLU A 229 8.39 -12.35 -12.75
CA GLU A 229 8.85 -13.69 -12.37
C GLU A 229 9.88 -13.63 -11.23
N GLU A 230 10.81 -12.65 -11.28
CA GLU A 230 11.78 -12.43 -10.19
C GLU A 230 11.07 -12.00 -8.92
N MET A 231 10.11 -11.09 -9.00
CA MET A 231 9.30 -10.67 -7.85
C MET A 231 8.58 -11.86 -7.23
N TYR A 232 7.92 -12.71 -8.02
CA TYR A 232 7.19 -13.88 -7.51
C TYR A 232 8.13 -14.89 -6.89
N ARG A 233 9.28 -15.16 -7.51
CA ARG A 233 10.31 -16.04 -6.93
C ARG A 233 10.81 -15.55 -5.58
N ILE A 234 10.98 -14.24 -5.42
CA ILE A 234 11.37 -13.64 -4.14
C ILE A 234 10.29 -13.82 -3.08
N ILE A 235 9.03 -13.55 -3.40
CA ILE A 235 7.91 -13.77 -2.47
C ILE A 235 7.87 -15.24 -2.02
N GLU A 236 8.00 -16.18 -2.94
CA GLU A 236 8.03 -17.62 -2.65
C GLU A 236 9.20 -18.03 -1.76
N SER A 237 10.34 -17.36 -1.86
CA SER A 237 11.51 -17.63 -1.04
C SER A 237 11.43 -17.03 0.35
N VAL A 238 10.73 -15.92 0.54
CA VAL A 238 10.63 -15.18 1.81
C VAL A 238 9.46 -15.68 2.68
N GLU A 239 8.28 -15.85 2.07
CA GLU A 239 7.03 -16.18 2.77
C GLU A 239 7.15 -17.37 3.74
N PRO A 240 7.85 -18.48 3.40
CA PRO A 240 7.99 -19.62 4.32
C PRO A 240 8.77 -19.32 5.62
N HIS A 241 9.55 -18.24 5.64
CA HIS A 241 10.39 -17.86 6.78
C HIS A 241 9.77 -16.76 7.66
N LEU A 242 8.59 -16.26 7.29
CA LEU A 242 7.82 -15.32 8.10
C LEU A 242 6.80 -16.05 8.98
N PRO A 243 6.46 -15.52 10.18
CA PRO A 243 5.47 -16.12 11.08
C PRO A 243 4.11 -16.29 10.40
N LYS A 244 3.52 -17.49 10.53
CA LYS A 244 2.25 -17.85 9.86
C LYS A 244 1.02 -17.28 10.55
N ASP A 245 1.15 -16.91 11.80
CA ASP A 245 0.11 -16.26 12.63
C ASP A 245 0.14 -14.74 12.57
N LYS A 246 0.89 -14.18 11.62
CA LYS A 246 1.00 -12.73 11.37
C LYS A 246 0.71 -12.41 9.90
N PRO A 247 0.16 -11.21 9.60
CA PRO A 247 -0.10 -10.80 8.23
C PRO A 247 1.18 -10.48 7.47
N ILE A 248 1.16 -10.74 6.16
CA ILE A 248 2.24 -10.41 5.21
C ILE A 248 1.76 -9.30 4.28
N TYR A 249 2.54 -8.23 4.17
CA TYR A 249 2.27 -7.09 3.33
C TYR A 249 3.31 -6.97 2.20
N LEU A 250 2.86 -6.96 0.94
CA LEU A 250 3.71 -6.68 -0.22
C LEU A 250 3.61 -5.21 -0.61
N MET A 251 4.67 -4.46 -0.37
CA MET A 251 4.68 -3.00 -0.49
C MET A 251 4.72 -2.54 -1.95
N GLY A 252 3.88 -1.56 -2.28
CA GLY A 252 3.88 -0.88 -3.58
C GLY A 252 3.37 -1.71 -4.75
N VAL A 253 2.77 -2.86 -4.51
CA VAL A 253 2.24 -3.78 -5.54
C VAL A 253 0.72 -3.82 -5.49
N GLY A 254 0.04 -3.66 -6.57
CA GLY A 254 0.42 -3.20 -7.89
C GLY A 254 -0.70 -3.36 -8.91
N THR A 255 -0.41 -4.04 -9.98
CA THR A 255 -1.44 -4.36 -10.98
C THR A 255 -2.39 -5.44 -10.46
N PRO A 256 -3.63 -5.52 -10.98
CA PRO A 256 -4.55 -6.60 -10.62
C PRO A 256 -3.93 -8.00 -10.78
N ALA A 257 -3.18 -8.23 -11.87
CA ALA A 257 -2.51 -9.50 -12.11
C ALA A 257 -1.45 -9.82 -11.03
N ASN A 258 -0.63 -8.83 -10.65
CA ASN A 258 0.40 -9.04 -9.62
C ASN A 258 -0.22 -9.31 -8.24
N ILE A 259 -1.36 -8.69 -7.93
CA ILE A 259 -2.09 -8.96 -6.68
C ILE A 259 -2.58 -10.41 -6.66
N LEU A 260 -3.21 -10.88 -7.73
CA LEU A 260 -3.67 -12.27 -7.84
C LEU A 260 -2.53 -13.26 -7.66
N GLU A 261 -1.39 -13.04 -8.31
CA GLU A 261 -0.21 -13.90 -8.17
C GLU A 261 0.40 -13.86 -6.77
N ALA A 262 0.41 -12.70 -6.12
CA ALA A 262 0.96 -12.56 -4.78
C ALA A 262 0.04 -13.16 -3.69
N VAL A 263 -1.28 -13.05 -3.84
CA VAL A 263 -2.24 -13.73 -2.94
C VAL A 263 -2.05 -15.24 -2.97
N GLU A 264 -1.87 -15.85 -4.16
CA GLU A 264 -1.56 -17.28 -4.29
C GLU A 264 -0.30 -17.69 -3.49
N ARG A 265 0.61 -16.75 -3.28
CA ARG A 265 1.87 -16.93 -2.54
C ARG A 265 1.80 -16.55 -1.07
N GLY A 266 0.59 -16.27 -0.56
CA GLY A 266 0.35 -16.05 0.86
C GLY A 266 0.41 -14.60 1.32
N VAL A 267 0.36 -13.61 0.43
CA VAL A 267 0.34 -12.19 0.79
C VAL A 267 -1.07 -11.74 1.18
N ASP A 268 -1.17 -10.90 2.22
CA ASP A 268 -2.43 -10.45 2.84
C ASP A 268 -2.76 -8.99 2.56
N PHE A 269 -1.75 -8.09 2.54
CA PHE A 269 -1.92 -6.64 2.40
C PHE A 269 -1.22 -6.13 1.16
N PHE A 270 -1.84 -5.18 0.49
CA PHE A 270 -1.35 -4.54 -0.73
C PHE A 270 -1.60 -3.05 -0.69
N ASP A 271 -0.72 -2.28 -1.33
CA ASP A 271 -0.93 -0.89 -1.69
C ASP A 271 -0.34 -0.60 -3.06
N CYS A 272 -0.89 0.35 -3.76
CA CYS A 272 -0.26 0.95 -4.93
C CYS A 272 -0.94 2.27 -5.29
N VAL A 273 -0.17 3.19 -5.83
CA VAL A 273 -0.72 4.45 -6.39
C VAL A 273 -1.36 4.26 -7.77
N TYR A 274 -1.24 3.09 -8.40
CA TYR A 274 -1.74 2.83 -9.76
C TYR A 274 -3.22 3.12 -9.95
N PRO A 275 -4.16 2.69 -9.08
CA PRO A 275 -5.57 2.98 -9.27
C PRO A 275 -5.84 4.47 -9.39
N SER A 276 -5.36 5.26 -8.45
CA SER A 276 -5.56 6.72 -8.44
C SER A 276 -4.72 7.42 -9.53
N ARG A 277 -3.47 7.00 -9.76
CA ARG A 277 -2.61 7.58 -10.81
C ARG A 277 -3.20 7.34 -12.19
N ASN A 278 -3.56 6.11 -12.52
CA ASN A 278 -4.17 5.76 -13.81
C ASN A 278 -5.52 6.48 -13.99
N GLY A 279 -6.39 6.49 -12.97
CA GLY A 279 -7.67 7.20 -13.01
C GLY A 279 -7.52 8.68 -13.33
N ARG A 280 -6.56 9.36 -12.71
CA ARG A 280 -6.27 10.78 -13.00
C ARG A 280 -5.84 11.03 -14.45
N HIS A 281 -5.36 10.01 -15.15
CA HIS A 281 -4.97 10.08 -16.57
C HIS A 281 -6.00 9.39 -17.48
N GLY A 282 -7.25 9.22 -17.02
CA GLY A 282 -8.33 8.64 -17.80
C GLY A 282 -8.18 7.16 -18.12
N HIS A 283 -7.27 6.46 -17.46
CA HIS A 283 -7.13 5.01 -17.58
C HIS A 283 -7.90 4.32 -16.45
N VAL A 284 -8.84 3.45 -16.83
CA VAL A 284 -9.72 2.73 -15.90
C VAL A 284 -9.57 1.22 -16.06
N TYR A 285 -9.71 0.50 -14.95
CA TYR A 285 -9.63 -0.95 -14.92
C TYR A 285 -11.03 -1.56 -15.04
N THR A 286 -11.14 -2.66 -15.79
CA THR A 286 -12.36 -3.46 -15.90
C THR A 286 -12.01 -4.94 -15.87
N ASN A 287 -13.00 -5.81 -15.69
CA ASN A 287 -12.81 -7.27 -15.78
C ASN A 287 -12.33 -7.74 -17.16
N ALA A 288 -12.55 -6.92 -18.19
CA ALA A 288 -12.05 -7.16 -19.55
C ALA A 288 -10.74 -6.40 -19.85
N GLY A 289 -10.03 -5.91 -18.82
CA GLY A 289 -8.77 -5.21 -18.96
C GLY A 289 -8.87 -3.69 -18.83
N LYS A 290 -7.84 -2.97 -19.26
CA LYS A 290 -7.68 -1.53 -19.05
C LYS A 290 -8.22 -0.72 -20.23
N LEU A 291 -9.01 0.31 -19.95
CA LEU A 291 -9.53 1.25 -20.95
C LEU A 291 -8.85 2.61 -20.81
N ASN A 292 -8.60 3.27 -21.96
CA ASN A 292 -8.20 4.68 -21.99
C ASN A 292 -9.38 5.52 -22.48
N LEU A 293 -10.06 6.21 -21.57
CA LEU A 293 -11.27 6.99 -21.87
C LEU A 293 -11.00 8.25 -22.72
N PHE A 294 -9.75 8.61 -22.97
CA PHE A 294 -9.43 9.65 -23.96
C PHE A 294 -9.64 9.21 -25.42
N ASN A 295 -9.73 7.90 -25.68
CA ASN A 295 -9.87 7.37 -27.03
C ASN A 295 -11.17 7.87 -27.69
N ALA A 296 -11.08 8.17 -28.99
CA ALA A 296 -12.21 8.70 -29.80
C ALA A 296 -13.42 7.76 -29.82
N LYS A 297 -13.20 6.45 -29.79
CA LYS A 297 -14.27 5.45 -29.78
C LYS A 297 -15.29 5.58 -28.65
N TYR A 298 -14.95 6.32 -27.58
CA TYR A 298 -15.85 6.55 -26.44
C TYR A 298 -16.64 7.86 -26.54
N GLU A 299 -16.51 8.62 -27.62
CA GLU A 299 -17.16 9.92 -27.79
C GLU A 299 -18.68 9.86 -27.76
N THR A 300 -19.25 8.78 -28.32
CA THR A 300 -20.68 8.52 -28.36
C THR A 300 -21.07 7.28 -27.55
N ASP A 301 -20.18 6.73 -26.72
CA ASP A 301 -20.45 5.51 -25.96
C ASP A 301 -21.27 5.84 -24.70
N SER A 302 -22.59 5.53 -24.76
CA SER A 302 -23.52 5.77 -23.66
C SER A 302 -23.45 4.76 -22.52
N ARG A 303 -22.64 3.70 -22.65
CA ARG A 303 -22.45 2.67 -21.62
C ARG A 303 -21.65 3.21 -20.43
N PRO A 304 -21.79 2.62 -19.22
CA PRO A 304 -20.91 2.91 -18.09
C PRO A 304 -19.48 2.45 -18.38
N ILE A 305 -18.52 2.78 -17.51
CA ILE A 305 -17.14 2.27 -17.62
C ILE A 305 -17.14 0.74 -17.67
N GLU A 306 -17.92 0.11 -16.80
CA GLU A 306 -18.12 -1.35 -16.77
C GLU A 306 -19.60 -1.64 -16.48
N GLU A 307 -20.21 -2.49 -17.30
CA GLU A 307 -21.60 -2.91 -17.09
C GLU A 307 -21.71 -3.80 -15.86
N GLY A 308 -22.73 -3.59 -15.03
CA GLY A 308 -22.91 -4.30 -13.76
C GLY A 308 -22.05 -3.76 -12.62
N CYS A 309 -21.18 -2.80 -12.85
CA CYS A 309 -20.40 -2.17 -11.80
C CYS A 309 -21.25 -1.20 -10.96
N GLU A 310 -21.25 -1.40 -9.65
CA GLU A 310 -22.04 -0.65 -8.69
C GLU A 310 -21.36 0.64 -8.16
N CYS A 311 -20.18 1.02 -8.68
CA CYS A 311 -19.54 2.25 -8.25
C CYS A 311 -20.34 3.51 -8.65
N PRO A 312 -20.20 4.63 -7.91
CA PRO A 312 -20.93 5.87 -8.24
C PRO A 312 -20.69 6.37 -9.67
N ALA A 313 -19.49 6.17 -10.22
CA ALA A 313 -19.19 6.57 -11.60
C ALA A 313 -20.01 5.77 -12.62
N CYS A 314 -20.10 4.44 -12.47
CA CYS A 314 -20.82 3.59 -13.39
C CYS A 314 -22.34 3.69 -13.25
N LYS A 315 -22.85 3.89 -12.03
CA LYS A 315 -24.29 4.05 -11.76
C LYS A 315 -24.91 5.25 -12.47
N TYR A 316 -24.17 6.34 -12.58
CA TYR A 316 -24.76 7.63 -12.97
C TYR A 316 -24.18 8.22 -14.24
N HIS A 317 -23.04 7.71 -14.76
CA HIS A 317 -22.30 8.37 -15.83
C HIS A 317 -21.87 7.42 -16.95
N SER A 318 -21.97 7.90 -18.19
CA SER A 318 -21.51 7.19 -19.38
C SER A 318 -20.01 7.44 -19.66
N ARG A 319 -19.42 6.55 -20.44
CA ARG A 319 -18.06 6.74 -20.99
C ARG A 319 -17.94 8.03 -21.79
N ALA A 320 -18.96 8.37 -22.58
CA ALA A 320 -19.01 9.59 -23.37
C ALA A 320 -18.93 10.84 -22.47
N TYR A 321 -19.73 10.89 -21.42
CA TYR A 321 -19.71 12.01 -20.47
C TYR A 321 -18.38 12.14 -19.75
N ILE A 322 -17.85 11.03 -19.22
CA ILE A 322 -16.55 11.05 -18.54
C ILE A 322 -15.43 11.48 -19.48
N ARG A 323 -15.44 10.98 -20.75
CA ARG A 323 -14.50 11.42 -21.77
C ARG A 323 -14.60 12.93 -22.03
N HIS A 324 -15.82 13.46 -22.16
CA HIS A 324 -16.03 14.91 -22.31
C HIS A 324 -15.39 15.69 -21.17
N LEU A 325 -15.64 15.31 -19.92
CA LEU A 325 -15.05 15.96 -18.75
C LEU A 325 -13.49 15.91 -18.76
N LEU A 326 -12.92 14.75 -19.10
CA LEU A 326 -11.47 14.60 -19.21
C LEU A 326 -10.88 15.50 -20.30
N LYS A 327 -11.57 15.61 -21.48
CA LYS A 327 -11.16 16.50 -22.58
C LYS A 327 -11.30 17.96 -22.21
N ALA A 328 -12.33 18.32 -21.47
CA ALA A 328 -12.55 19.65 -20.93
C ALA A 328 -11.62 20.01 -19.74
N LYS A 329 -10.83 19.02 -19.26
CA LYS A 329 -9.95 19.15 -18.07
C LYS A 329 -10.74 19.46 -16.78
N GLU A 330 -11.99 19.00 -16.72
CA GLU A 330 -12.82 19.09 -15.52
C GLU A 330 -12.35 18.06 -14.47
N MET A 331 -12.17 18.52 -13.23
CA MET A 331 -11.72 17.66 -12.13
C MET A 331 -12.68 16.51 -11.86
N LEU A 332 -13.98 16.68 -12.13
CA LEU A 332 -14.99 15.63 -11.97
C LEU A 332 -14.67 14.40 -12.84
N GLY A 333 -14.18 14.58 -14.06
CA GLY A 333 -13.80 13.46 -14.93
C GLY A 333 -12.68 12.61 -14.31
N MET A 334 -11.67 13.27 -13.74
CA MET A 334 -10.59 12.61 -13.00
C MET A 334 -11.13 11.87 -11.76
N ARG A 335 -11.95 12.55 -10.96
CA ARG A 335 -12.55 11.97 -9.74
C ARG A 335 -13.35 10.71 -10.03
N LEU A 336 -14.20 10.72 -11.06
CA LEU A 336 -15.02 9.57 -11.46
C LEU A 336 -14.15 8.37 -11.87
N CYS A 337 -13.10 8.60 -12.65
CA CYS A 337 -12.14 7.54 -13.01
C CYS A 337 -11.42 6.97 -11.79
N VAL A 338 -11.00 7.82 -10.84
CA VAL A 338 -10.33 7.38 -9.63
C VAL A 338 -11.27 6.56 -8.74
N LEU A 339 -12.49 7.04 -8.52
CA LEU A 339 -13.51 6.32 -7.74
C LEU A 339 -13.78 4.93 -8.32
N HIS A 340 -13.97 4.85 -9.65
CA HIS A 340 -14.18 3.57 -10.31
C HIS A 340 -12.99 2.62 -10.08
N ASN A 341 -11.76 3.10 -10.27
CA ASN A 341 -10.58 2.26 -10.08
C ASN A 341 -10.42 1.76 -8.63
N LEU A 342 -10.66 2.62 -7.65
CA LEU A 342 -10.59 2.21 -6.24
C LEU A 342 -11.68 1.19 -5.90
N TYR A 343 -12.91 1.41 -6.40
CA TYR A 343 -13.99 0.45 -6.26
C TYR A 343 -13.65 -0.90 -6.90
N PHE A 344 -13.11 -0.88 -8.12
CA PHE A 344 -12.66 -2.09 -8.82
C PHE A 344 -11.66 -2.90 -7.99
N TYR A 345 -10.65 -2.24 -7.41
CA TYR A 345 -9.67 -2.92 -6.56
C TYR A 345 -10.29 -3.47 -5.27
N ASN A 346 -11.14 -2.70 -4.60
CA ASN A 346 -11.81 -3.14 -3.37
C ASN A 346 -12.72 -4.35 -3.64
N THR A 347 -13.51 -4.32 -4.72
CA THR A 347 -14.39 -5.43 -5.14
C THR A 347 -13.59 -6.66 -5.56
N MET A 348 -12.49 -6.49 -6.31
CA MET A 348 -11.61 -7.61 -6.66
C MET A 348 -11.06 -8.29 -5.40
N MET A 349 -10.69 -7.53 -4.36
CA MET A 349 -10.22 -8.13 -3.10
C MET A 349 -11.35 -8.87 -2.37
N GLU A 350 -12.59 -8.42 -2.47
CA GLU A 350 -13.76 -9.14 -1.93
C GLU A 350 -13.97 -10.46 -2.68
N GLU A 351 -14.00 -10.44 -4.02
CA GLU A 351 -14.09 -11.64 -4.85
C GLU A 351 -12.95 -12.64 -4.58
N ILE A 352 -11.73 -12.15 -4.32
CA ILE A 352 -10.58 -12.99 -3.92
C ILE A 352 -10.87 -13.70 -2.60
N ARG A 353 -11.38 -12.99 -1.60
CA ARG A 353 -11.74 -13.59 -0.30
C ARG A 353 -12.81 -14.65 -0.44
N ASP A 354 -13.84 -14.38 -1.23
CA ASP A 354 -14.94 -15.31 -1.50
C ASP A 354 -14.44 -16.58 -2.21
N ALA A 355 -13.54 -16.41 -3.20
CA ALA A 355 -12.94 -17.54 -3.90
C ALA A 355 -12.07 -18.42 -3.00
N ILE A 356 -11.29 -17.82 -2.07
CA ILE A 356 -10.51 -18.57 -1.08
C ILE A 356 -11.45 -19.33 -0.12
N GLU A 357 -12.52 -18.68 0.33
CA GLU A 357 -13.51 -19.28 1.22
C GLU A 357 -14.24 -20.47 0.56
N ALA A 358 -14.55 -20.35 -0.72
CA ALA A 358 -15.13 -21.40 -1.55
C ALA A 358 -14.13 -22.52 -1.93
N GLY A 359 -12.82 -22.31 -1.77
CA GLY A 359 -11.78 -23.29 -2.15
C GLY A 359 -11.57 -23.42 -3.66
N ASN A 360 -11.82 -22.37 -4.43
CA ASN A 360 -11.67 -22.33 -5.88
C ASN A 360 -10.83 -21.14 -6.38
N TYR A 361 -9.89 -20.69 -5.55
CA TYR A 361 -9.08 -19.50 -5.84
C TYR A 361 -8.28 -19.65 -7.14
N ALA A 362 -7.71 -20.80 -7.41
CA ALA A 362 -6.92 -21.05 -8.64
C ALA A 362 -7.78 -20.86 -9.91
N GLU A 363 -9.03 -21.34 -9.90
CA GLU A 363 -9.96 -21.17 -11.01
C GLU A 363 -10.37 -19.71 -11.17
N TYR A 364 -10.72 -19.03 -10.09
CA TYR A 364 -11.02 -17.59 -10.07
C TYR A 364 -9.87 -16.78 -10.66
N LYS A 365 -8.63 -17.02 -10.17
CA LYS A 365 -7.41 -16.34 -10.66
C LYS A 365 -7.23 -16.55 -12.16
N ALA A 366 -7.32 -17.78 -12.65
CA ALA A 366 -7.15 -18.10 -14.07
C ALA A 366 -8.15 -17.34 -14.94
N LYS A 367 -9.42 -17.31 -14.55
CA LYS A 367 -10.50 -16.58 -15.25
C LYS A 367 -10.24 -15.06 -15.29
N LYS A 368 -9.84 -14.46 -14.15
CA LYS A 368 -9.52 -13.02 -14.09
C LYS A 368 -8.33 -12.65 -14.96
N LEU A 369 -7.26 -13.46 -14.92
CA LEU A 369 -6.07 -13.22 -15.74
C LEU A 369 -6.34 -13.34 -17.25
N GLU A 370 -7.23 -14.24 -17.66
CA GLU A 370 -7.66 -14.34 -19.05
C GLU A 370 -8.36 -13.06 -19.52
N GLY A 371 -9.30 -12.53 -18.71
CA GLY A 371 -9.98 -11.27 -19.01
C GLY A 371 -9.02 -10.07 -19.16
N PHE A 372 -7.94 -10.03 -18.39
CA PHE A 372 -6.94 -8.96 -18.51
C PHE A 372 -6.07 -9.08 -19.79
N LYS A 373 -5.82 -10.29 -20.30
CA LYS A 373 -5.03 -10.54 -21.53
C LYS A 373 -5.74 -10.13 -22.82
N GLU A 374 -7.06 -10.13 -22.86
CA GLU A 374 -7.82 -9.83 -24.08
C GLU A 374 -7.63 -8.39 -24.58
N ASN A 375 -7.33 -7.45 -23.71
CA ASN A 375 -7.17 -6.03 -24.06
C ASN A 375 -5.74 -5.58 -24.30
N ASP A 376 -4.72 -6.34 -23.90
CA ASP A 376 -3.33 -6.03 -24.23
C ASP A 376 -3.01 -6.29 -25.73
N LYS A 377 -3.95 -6.94 -26.45
CA LYS A 377 -3.86 -7.25 -27.89
C LYS A 377 -4.63 -6.27 -28.80
N LYS A 378 -5.34 -5.28 -28.24
CA LYS A 378 -6.14 -4.27 -28.96
C LYS A 378 -5.65 -2.86 -28.64
#